data_1414fcd12fd1ea39e4d6c3a2c1c2f8e5
#
_entry.id   1414fcd12fd1ea39e4d6c3a2c1c2f8e5
#
_cell.length_a   1.000
_cell.length_b   1.000
_cell.length_c   1.000
_cell.angle_alpha   90.00
_cell.angle_beta   90.00
_cell.angle_gamma   90.00
#
_symmetry.space_group_name_H-M   'P 1'
#
loop_
_entity.id
_entity.type
_entity.pdbx_description
1 polymer ?
#
loop_
_entity_poly.entity_id
_entity_poly.type
_entity_poly.pdbx_seq_one_letter_code
_entity_poly.pdbx_strand_id
1 'polypeptide(L)' 'MAEMYTAGKLAEKLGVSQGKVKKIIEAEGIEPDEVKRNCKYYSEATAEKIKGLLEK' A
#
# COMPACT_ATOMS: atom_id res chain seq x y z
N MET A 1 10.01 1.33 15.82
CA MET A 1 9.62 0.12 15.13
C MET A 1 8.82 0.47 13.88
N ALA A 2 9.20 -0.12 12.77
CA ALA A 2 8.50 0.13 11.52
C ALA A 2 7.23 -0.72 11.46
N GLU A 3 6.11 -0.09 11.24
CA GLU A 3 4.87 -0.79 11.05
C GLU A 3 4.72 -1.13 9.58
N MET A 4 4.24 -2.33 9.32
CA MET A 4 4.00 -2.79 7.98
C MET A 4 2.50 -2.87 7.73
N TYR A 5 2.10 -2.53 6.52
CA TYR A 5 0.70 -2.53 6.13
C TYR A 5 0.48 -3.42 4.92
N THR A 6 -0.61 -4.17 4.94
CA THR A 6 -1.04 -4.91 3.76
C THR A 6 -1.85 -3.95 2.88
N ALA A 7 -2.15 -4.38 1.65
CA ALA A 7 -2.97 -3.56 0.76
C ALA A 7 -4.33 -3.26 1.39
N GLY A 8 -4.91 -4.26 2.08
CA GLY A 8 -6.17 -4.07 2.77
C GLY A 8 -6.06 -3.06 3.89
N LYS A 9 -4.99 -3.13 4.66
CA LYS A 9 -4.74 -2.17 5.73
C LYS A 9 -4.53 -0.77 5.20
N LEU A 10 -3.80 -0.64 4.10
CA LEU A 10 -3.59 0.65 3.46
C LEU A 10 -4.91 1.26 2.99
N ALA A 11 -5.75 0.44 2.37
CA ALA A 11 -7.05 0.90 1.90
C ALA A 11 -7.89 1.42 3.07
N GLU A 12 -7.88 0.69 4.17
CA GLU A 12 -8.62 1.08 5.36
C GLU A 12 -8.08 2.38 5.96
N LYS A 13 -6.77 2.47 6.07
CA LYS A 13 -6.11 3.66 6.62
C LYS A 13 -6.35 4.89 5.75
N LEU A 14 -6.33 4.72 4.45
CA LEU A 14 -6.52 5.82 3.50
C LEU A 14 -7.98 6.11 3.18
N GLY A 15 -8.87 5.25 3.62
CA GLY A 15 -10.30 5.43 3.39
C GLY A 15 -10.71 5.20 1.94
N VAL A 16 -10.03 4.29 1.26
CA VAL A 16 -10.34 3.97 -0.14
C VAL A 16 -10.53 2.45 -0.29
N SER A 17 -10.96 2.03 -1.46
CA SER A 17 -11.14 0.61 -1.71
C SER A 17 -9.80 -0.08 -1.90
N GLN A 18 -9.75 -1.36 -1.56
CA GLN A 18 -8.55 -2.16 -1.71
C GLN A 18 -8.13 -2.26 -3.19
N GLY A 19 -9.12 -2.36 -4.07
CA GLY A 19 -8.85 -2.40 -5.49
C GLY A 19 -8.15 -1.14 -6.00
N LYS A 20 -8.50 0.00 -5.42
CA LYS A 20 -7.88 1.26 -5.80
C LYS A 20 -6.40 1.28 -5.40
N VAL A 21 -6.11 0.80 -4.20
CA VAL A 21 -4.73 0.70 -3.72
C VAL A 21 -3.92 -0.24 -4.63
N LYS A 22 -4.47 -1.38 -4.95
CA LYS A 22 -3.82 -2.34 -5.85
C LYS A 22 -3.54 -1.74 -7.21
N LYS A 23 -4.51 -1.00 -7.74
CA LYS A 23 -4.38 -0.38 -9.05
C LYS A 23 -3.22 0.63 -9.06
N ILE A 24 -3.09 1.41 -8.02
CA ILE A 24 -2.00 2.37 -7.90
C ILE A 24 -0.66 1.65 -7.79
N ILE A 25 -0.61 0.60 -7.00
CA ILE A 25 0.61 -0.20 -6.85
C ILE A 25 1.07 -0.76 -8.18
N GLU A 26 0.15 -1.28 -8.97
CA GLU A 26 0.47 -1.81 -10.29
C GLU A 26 0.85 -0.72 -11.28
N ALA A 27 0.11 0.38 -11.28
CA ALA A 27 0.35 1.47 -12.22
C ALA A 27 1.71 2.14 -11.98
N GLU A 28 2.11 2.26 -10.72
CA GLU A 28 3.36 2.91 -10.35
C GLU A 28 4.53 1.93 -10.21
N GLY A 29 4.24 0.64 -10.33
CA GLY A 29 5.28 -0.37 -10.18
C GLY A 29 5.86 -0.43 -8.78
N ILE A 30 5.02 -0.19 -7.79
CA ILE A 30 5.44 -0.21 -6.40
C ILE A 30 5.63 -1.65 -5.94
N GLU A 31 6.80 -1.95 -5.39
CA GLU A 31 7.07 -3.28 -4.87
C GLU A 31 6.89 -3.32 -3.36
N PRO A 32 6.45 -4.47 -2.81
CA PRO A 32 6.29 -4.59 -1.37
C PRO A 32 7.66 -4.59 -0.68
N ASP A 33 7.69 -4.03 0.52
CA ASP A 33 8.91 -4.02 1.31
C ASP A 33 9.21 -5.40 1.88
N GLU A 34 8.17 -6.19 2.10
CA GLU A 34 8.31 -7.55 2.59
C GLU A 34 7.14 -8.40 2.11
N VAL A 35 7.42 -9.67 1.89
CA VAL A 35 6.39 -10.64 1.50
C VAL A 35 6.46 -11.81 2.47
N LYS A 36 5.36 -12.10 3.15
CA LYS A 36 5.25 -13.22 4.07
C LYS A 36 3.96 -13.97 3.82
N ARG A 37 4.05 -15.28 3.73
CA ARG A 37 2.88 -16.15 3.57
C ARG A 37 1.94 -15.66 2.45
N ASN A 38 2.51 -15.29 1.33
CA ASN A 38 1.78 -14.77 0.20
C ASN A 38 1.11 -13.42 0.46
N CYS A 39 1.45 -12.77 1.57
CA CYS A 39 0.96 -11.43 1.89
C CYS A 39 2.04 -10.41 1.64
N LYS A 40 1.69 -9.37 0.93
CA LYS A 40 2.60 -8.29 0.63
C LYS A 40 2.46 -7.19 1.67
N TYR A 41 3.58 -6.81 2.25
CA TYR A 41 3.60 -5.78 3.28
C TYR A 41 4.33 -4.55 2.77
N TYR A 42 3.77 -3.40 3.08
CA TYR A 42 4.33 -2.12 2.67
C TYR A 42 4.67 -1.28 3.89
N SER A 43 5.82 -0.62 3.85
CA SER A 43 6.24 0.23 4.95
C SER A 43 5.46 1.54 4.96
N GLU A 44 5.63 2.31 6.02
CA GLU A 44 4.97 3.59 6.14
C GLU A 44 5.38 4.54 5.01
N ALA A 45 6.63 4.49 4.60
CA ALA A 45 7.10 5.32 3.50
C ALA A 45 6.34 5.01 2.21
N THR A 46 6.12 3.72 1.94
CA THR A 46 5.35 3.30 0.79
C THR A 46 3.89 3.71 0.93
N ALA A 47 3.35 3.61 2.15
CA ALA A 47 1.98 4.04 2.42
C ALA A 47 1.80 5.53 2.11
N GLU A 48 2.73 6.35 2.49
CA GLU A 48 2.68 7.79 2.21
C GLU A 48 2.76 8.07 0.72
N LYS A 49 3.58 7.30 0.02
CA LYS A 49 3.70 7.44 -1.42
C LYS A 49 2.37 7.13 -2.12
N ILE A 50 1.72 6.06 -1.69
CA ILE A 50 0.42 5.69 -2.24
C ILE A 50 -0.62 6.75 -1.91
N LYS A 51 -0.59 7.28 -0.70
CA LYS A 51 -1.50 8.33 -0.29
C LYS A 51 -1.34 9.57 -1.18
N GLY A 52 -0.11 9.96 -1.46
CA GLY A 52 0.14 11.09 -2.33
C GLY A 52 -0.42 10.89 -3.74
N LEU A 53 -0.32 9.67 -4.23
CA LEU A 53 -0.85 9.33 -5.55
C LEU A 53 -2.37 9.33 -5.56
N LEU A 54 -3.00 8.97 -4.44
CA LEU A 54 -4.44 8.97 -4.31
C LEU A 54 -5.02 10.38 -4.26
N GLU A 55 -4.26 11.31 -3.74
CA GLU A 55 -4.71 12.69 -3.58
C GLU A 55 -4.60 13.53 -4.85
N LYS A 56 -3.98 12.99 -5.88
CA LYS A 56 -3.85 13.68 -7.15
C LYS A 56 -5.12 13.65 -7.98
#